data_459b6b8714deced55cbda5900c7103dc
#
_entry.id   459b6b8714deced55cbda5900c7103dc
#
_cell.length_a   1.000
_cell.length_b   1.000
_cell.length_c   1.000
_cell.angle_alpha   90.00
_cell.angle_beta   90.00
_cell.angle_gamma   90.00
#
_symmetry.space_group_name_H-M   'P 1'
#
loop_
_entity.id
_entity.type
_entity.pdbx_description
1 polymer ?
#
loop_
_entity_poly.entity_id
_entity_poly.type
_entity_poly.pdbx_seq_one_letter_code
_entity_poly.pdbx_strand_id
1 'polypeptide(L)'
;MSASIVYQGHLRCECTHLQSGTIIETDAPTDNRGKGERFSPTDTLCVALATCVVTTMALKAGDMGIDLAGTGIAVTKHMLSEPRRIGKIDVILSFPAALQVEDKDRTILQRVGDNCPVAKSLSPDLEVNIEYNWAPSAP
;
A
#
# COMPACT_ATOMS: atom_id res chain seq x y z
N MET A 1 -4.29 -4.57 -21.79
CA MET A 1 -2.98 -4.92 -21.19
C MET A 1 -2.50 -3.73 -20.37
N SER A 2 -2.10 -3.92 -19.12
CA SER A 2 -1.73 -2.82 -18.20
C SER A 2 -0.23 -2.60 -18.17
N ALA A 3 0.55 -3.67 -18.21
CA ALA A 3 2.00 -3.63 -18.14
C ALA A 3 2.64 -4.71 -19.00
N SER A 4 3.89 -4.47 -19.40
CA SER A 4 4.77 -5.45 -20.03
C SER A 4 5.94 -5.72 -19.08
N ILE A 5 6.35 -6.98 -18.96
CA ILE A 5 7.39 -7.39 -18.02
C ILE A 5 8.43 -8.21 -18.76
N VAL A 6 9.71 -7.92 -18.51
CA VAL A 6 10.84 -8.67 -19.02
C VAL A 6 11.67 -9.18 -17.84
N TYR A 7 11.86 -10.48 -17.74
CA TYR A 7 12.79 -11.08 -16.79
C TYR A 7 14.22 -10.88 -17.30
N GLN A 8 15.03 -10.16 -16.57
CA GLN A 8 16.39 -9.79 -16.99
C GLN A 8 17.47 -10.77 -16.55
N GLY A 9 17.10 -11.87 -15.89
CA GLY A 9 18.04 -12.75 -15.22
C GLY A 9 18.43 -12.23 -13.82
N HIS A 10 19.20 -13.01 -13.11
CA HIS A 10 19.66 -12.68 -11.74
C HIS A 10 18.51 -12.33 -10.77
N LEU A 11 17.33 -12.91 -10.98
CA LEU A 11 16.11 -12.72 -10.18
C LEU A 11 15.57 -11.29 -10.21
N ARG A 12 15.83 -10.54 -11.28
CA ARG A 12 15.34 -9.19 -11.54
C ARG A 12 14.33 -9.16 -12.69
N CYS A 13 13.25 -8.42 -12.51
CA CYS A 13 12.30 -8.10 -13.57
C CYS A 13 12.26 -6.58 -13.81
N GLU A 14 12.11 -6.20 -15.07
CA GLU A 14 11.78 -4.83 -15.48
C GLU A 14 10.33 -4.78 -15.89
N CYS A 15 9.56 -3.84 -15.32
CA CYS A 15 8.13 -3.72 -15.58
C CYS A 15 7.84 -2.34 -16.18
N THR A 16 7.21 -2.31 -17.33
CA THR A 16 6.84 -1.08 -18.04
C THR A 16 5.32 -0.87 -17.97
N HIS A 17 4.88 0.27 -17.45
CA HIS A 17 3.49 0.68 -17.50
C HIS A 17 3.16 1.18 -18.90
N LEU A 18 2.29 0.49 -19.63
CA LEU A 18 2.10 0.74 -21.06
C LEU A 18 1.51 2.11 -21.38
N GLN A 19 0.64 2.61 -20.50
CA GLN A 19 -0.01 3.91 -20.72
C GLN A 19 0.95 5.10 -20.59
N SER A 20 1.86 5.06 -19.60
CA SER A 20 2.75 6.19 -19.29
C SER A 20 4.20 5.97 -19.70
N GLY A 21 4.60 4.74 -19.98
CA GLY A 21 5.99 4.37 -20.20
C GLY A 21 6.84 4.31 -18.91
N THR A 22 6.26 4.53 -17.74
CA THR A 22 6.97 4.45 -16.46
C THR A 22 7.53 3.04 -16.24
N ILE A 23 8.77 2.96 -15.78
CA ILE A 23 9.48 1.71 -15.54
C ILE A 23 9.73 1.55 -14.05
N ILE A 24 9.46 0.36 -13.52
CA ILE A 24 9.87 -0.09 -12.20
C ILE A 24 10.60 -1.43 -12.32
N GLU A 25 11.47 -1.72 -11.36
CA GLU A 25 12.17 -3.00 -11.30
C GLU A 25 11.83 -3.72 -9.99
N THR A 26 11.83 -5.06 -10.03
CA THR A 26 11.71 -5.90 -8.84
C THR A 26 12.92 -6.82 -8.72
N ASP A 27 13.31 -7.14 -7.50
CA ASP A 27 14.35 -8.13 -7.17
C ASP A 27 13.79 -9.19 -6.24
N ALA A 28 14.28 -10.42 -6.34
CA ALA A 28 14.10 -11.34 -5.22
C ALA A 28 14.80 -10.78 -3.98
N PRO A 29 14.21 -10.96 -2.77
CA PRO A 29 14.80 -10.46 -1.54
C PRO A 29 16.06 -11.26 -1.15
N THR A 30 16.89 -10.69 -0.29
CA THR A 30 18.16 -11.29 0.15
C THR A 30 17.96 -12.62 0.89
N ASP A 31 16.86 -12.77 1.63
CA ASP A 31 16.50 -14.02 2.30
C ASP A 31 15.95 -15.09 1.34
N ASN A 32 15.81 -14.78 0.05
CA ASN A 32 15.41 -15.69 -1.00
C ASN A 32 16.36 -15.62 -2.23
N ARG A 33 17.67 -15.58 -1.97
CA ARG A 33 18.76 -15.61 -2.96
C ARG A 33 18.82 -14.41 -3.91
N GLY A 34 18.09 -13.35 -3.66
CA GLY A 34 18.07 -12.14 -4.49
C GLY A 34 19.07 -11.08 -4.03
N LYS A 35 19.24 -10.06 -4.87
CA LYS A 35 20.09 -8.90 -4.56
C LYS A 35 19.47 -7.97 -3.54
N GLY A 36 18.13 -7.90 -3.49
CA GLY A 36 17.40 -7.03 -2.56
C GLY A 36 17.65 -5.53 -2.79
N GLU A 37 18.06 -5.13 -3.98
CA GLU A 37 18.32 -3.72 -4.33
C GLU A 37 17.06 -2.97 -4.79
N ARG A 38 15.99 -3.71 -5.01
CA ARG A 38 14.67 -3.22 -5.44
C ARG A 38 13.61 -3.84 -4.56
N PHE A 39 12.40 -3.31 -4.63
CA PHE A 39 11.25 -3.96 -4.00
C PHE A 39 11.11 -5.40 -4.51
N SER A 40 10.86 -6.35 -3.61
CA SER A 40 10.49 -7.69 -4.03
C SER A 40 9.06 -7.70 -4.58
N PRO A 41 8.65 -8.74 -5.34
CA PRO A 41 7.25 -8.87 -5.76
C PRO A 41 6.28 -8.84 -4.57
N THR A 42 6.62 -9.46 -3.44
CA THR A 42 5.78 -9.42 -2.23
C THR A 42 5.79 -8.05 -1.56
N ASP A 43 6.90 -7.31 -1.56
CA ASP A 43 6.93 -5.91 -1.13
C ASP A 43 6.02 -5.05 -2.00
N THR A 44 6.05 -5.27 -3.32
CA THR A 44 5.22 -4.54 -4.29
C THR A 44 3.73 -4.75 -4.03
N LEU A 45 3.31 -5.96 -3.64
CA LEU A 45 1.93 -6.23 -3.25
C LEU A 45 1.55 -5.43 -1.99
N CYS A 46 2.43 -5.36 -1.00
CA CYS A 46 2.19 -4.56 0.20
C CYS A 46 2.12 -3.06 -0.11
N VAL A 47 2.99 -2.57 -0.99
CA VAL A 47 2.95 -1.18 -1.48
C VAL A 47 1.65 -0.91 -2.22
N ALA A 48 1.18 -1.84 -3.06
CA ALA A 48 -0.09 -1.72 -3.77
C ALA A 48 -1.26 -1.56 -2.78
N LEU A 49 -1.29 -2.36 -1.72
CA LEU A 49 -2.32 -2.22 -0.67
C LEU A 49 -2.24 -0.85 0.01
N ALA A 50 -1.08 -0.47 0.52
CA ALA A 50 -0.88 0.76 1.28
C ALA A 50 -1.23 2.00 0.45
N THR A 51 -0.77 2.06 -0.79
CA THR A 51 -1.07 3.17 -1.70
C THR A 51 -2.54 3.19 -2.10
N CYS A 52 -3.17 2.03 -2.27
CA CYS A 52 -4.60 1.95 -2.60
C CYS A 52 -5.46 2.46 -1.44
N VAL A 53 -5.12 2.14 -0.20
CA VAL A 53 -5.83 2.64 1.00
C VAL A 53 -5.88 4.17 0.98
N VAL A 54 -4.74 4.84 0.92
CA VAL A 54 -4.69 6.31 0.98
C VAL A 54 -5.28 6.96 -0.27
N THR A 55 -5.06 6.40 -1.46
CA THR A 55 -5.59 6.95 -2.71
C THR A 55 -7.11 6.90 -2.73
N THR A 56 -7.70 5.78 -2.30
CA THR A 56 -9.15 5.62 -2.22
C THR A 56 -9.75 6.55 -1.17
N MET A 57 -9.08 6.70 -0.03
CA MET A 57 -9.46 7.69 0.98
C MET A 57 -9.40 9.12 0.43
N ALA A 58 -8.32 9.46 -0.30
CA ALA A 58 -8.12 10.79 -0.85
C ALA A 58 -9.18 11.17 -1.90
N LEU A 59 -9.65 10.22 -2.70
CA LEU A 59 -10.78 10.44 -3.61
C LEU A 59 -12.03 10.86 -2.84
N LYS A 60 -12.37 10.16 -1.76
CA LYS A 60 -13.51 10.49 -0.91
C LYS A 60 -13.29 11.81 -0.14
N ALA A 61 -12.11 12.00 0.40
CA ALA A 61 -11.74 13.22 1.12
C ALA A 61 -11.86 14.46 0.23
N GLY A 62 -11.45 14.36 -1.03
CA GLY A 62 -11.60 15.44 -2.01
C GLY A 62 -13.06 15.86 -2.22
N ASP A 63 -13.98 14.90 -2.28
CA ASP A 63 -15.43 15.18 -2.35
C ASP A 63 -15.96 15.88 -1.08
N MET A 64 -15.26 15.70 0.03
CA MET A 64 -15.60 16.30 1.34
C MET A 64 -14.84 17.62 1.60
N GLY A 65 -14.03 18.09 0.65
CA GLY A 65 -13.20 19.30 0.81
C GLY A 65 -12.01 19.09 1.75
N ILE A 66 -11.55 17.85 1.95
CA ILE A 66 -10.43 17.47 2.82
C ILE A 66 -9.24 17.07 1.95
N ASP A 67 -8.08 17.65 2.21
CA ASP A 67 -6.82 17.31 1.53
C ASP A 67 -5.94 16.45 2.44
N LEU A 68 -5.66 15.22 2.01
CA LEU A 68 -4.80 14.27 2.71
C LEU A 68 -3.32 14.36 2.30
N ALA A 69 -2.93 15.33 1.48
CA ALA A 69 -1.54 15.48 1.06
C ALA A 69 -0.59 15.57 2.26
N GLY A 70 0.56 14.90 2.16
CA GLY A 70 1.53 14.82 3.24
C GLY A 70 1.30 13.68 4.24
N THR A 71 0.26 12.86 4.06
CA THR A 71 0.07 11.64 4.86
C THR A 71 1.24 10.67 4.66
N GLY A 72 1.93 10.33 5.75
CA GLY A 72 2.95 9.29 5.76
C GLY A 72 2.33 7.92 5.92
N ILE A 73 2.89 6.91 5.24
CA ILE A 73 2.40 5.54 5.33
C ILE A 73 3.56 4.60 5.54
N ALA A 74 3.48 3.78 6.58
CA ALA A 74 4.40 2.68 6.81
C ALA A 74 3.66 1.36 6.55
N VAL A 75 4.32 0.44 5.86
CA VAL A 75 3.78 -0.89 5.61
C VAL A 75 4.80 -1.95 6.04
N THR A 76 4.33 -2.96 6.76
CA THR A 76 5.16 -4.08 7.22
C THR A 76 4.58 -5.40 6.74
N LYS A 77 5.43 -6.19 6.11
CA LYS A 77 5.11 -7.51 5.57
C LYS A 77 5.53 -8.60 6.56
N HIS A 78 4.63 -9.54 6.83
CA HIS A 78 4.91 -10.72 7.64
C HIS A 78 4.74 -11.97 6.77
N MET A 79 5.86 -12.67 6.53
CA MET A 79 5.88 -13.87 5.70
C MET A 79 5.59 -15.11 6.54
N LEU A 80 4.95 -16.09 5.92
CA LEU A 80 4.78 -17.45 6.41
C LEU A 80 5.52 -18.43 5.49
N SER A 81 5.88 -19.59 6.00
CA SER A 81 6.48 -20.66 5.24
C SER A 81 5.50 -21.83 5.03
N GLU A 82 5.79 -22.70 4.06
CA GLU A 82 5.11 -23.97 3.79
C GLU A 82 3.61 -23.87 3.47
N PRO A 83 3.22 -23.19 2.36
CA PRO A 83 4.07 -22.55 1.35
C PRO A 83 4.49 -21.14 1.76
N ARG A 84 5.59 -20.66 1.20
CA ARG A 84 6.05 -19.27 1.37
C ARG A 84 4.99 -18.32 0.84
N ARG A 85 4.49 -17.44 1.69
CA ARG A 85 3.43 -16.49 1.36
C ARG A 85 3.40 -15.35 2.36
N ILE A 86 2.72 -14.27 2.01
CA ILE A 86 2.40 -13.21 2.97
C ILE A 86 1.25 -13.70 3.86
N GLY A 87 1.46 -13.70 5.18
CA GLY A 87 0.44 -14.09 6.15
C GLY A 87 -0.27 -12.90 6.78
N LYS A 88 0.46 -11.78 6.92
CA LYS A 88 -0.09 -10.54 7.50
C LYS A 88 0.56 -9.32 6.88
N ILE A 89 -0.20 -8.24 6.73
CA ILE A 89 0.27 -6.91 6.34
C ILE A 89 -0.24 -5.90 7.36
N ASP A 90 0.68 -5.15 7.97
CA ASP A 90 0.36 -4.01 8.83
C ASP A 90 0.58 -2.72 8.03
N VAL A 91 -0.42 -1.85 8.01
CA VAL A 91 -0.38 -0.55 7.36
C VAL A 91 -0.68 0.52 8.40
N ILE A 92 0.19 1.51 8.54
CA ILE A 92 0.03 2.62 9.47
C ILE A 92 0.01 3.92 8.67
N LEU A 93 -1.11 4.65 8.73
CA LEU A 93 -1.23 5.97 8.15
C LEU A 93 -1.04 7.02 9.24
N SER A 94 -0.16 7.98 9.02
CA SER A 94 0.08 9.11 9.91
C SER A 94 -0.28 10.40 9.18
N PHE A 95 -1.40 11.00 9.57
CA PHE A 95 -1.91 12.21 8.93
C PHE A 95 -1.17 13.46 9.41
N PRO A 96 -1.06 14.49 8.55
CA PRO A 96 -0.37 15.73 8.94
C PRO A 96 -0.96 16.34 10.22
N ALA A 97 -0.08 16.83 11.10
CA ALA A 97 -0.51 17.43 12.37
C ALA A 97 -1.42 18.65 12.21
N ALA A 98 -1.26 19.37 11.10
CA ALA A 98 -2.09 20.55 10.79
C ALA A 98 -3.48 20.17 10.24
N LEU A 99 -3.69 18.91 9.85
CA LEU A 99 -4.94 18.45 9.27
C LEU A 99 -6.00 18.26 10.35
N GLN A 100 -7.05 19.06 10.29
CA GLN A 100 -8.19 18.96 11.17
C GLN A 100 -9.35 18.26 10.45
N VAL A 101 -9.78 17.13 10.97
CA VAL A 101 -10.90 16.34 10.44
C VAL A 101 -11.80 15.97 11.61
N GLU A 102 -13.10 16.19 11.46
CA GLU A 102 -14.09 15.81 12.47
C GLU A 102 -14.20 14.29 12.61
N ASP A 103 -14.50 13.78 13.79
CA ASP A 103 -14.59 12.34 14.09
C ASP A 103 -15.55 11.59 13.15
N LYS A 104 -16.66 12.24 12.81
CA LYS A 104 -17.63 11.71 11.83
C LYS A 104 -16.96 11.46 10.47
N ASP A 105 -16.18 12.42 9.99
CA ASP A 105 -15.53 12.35 8.69
C ASP A 105 -14.35 11.36 8.72
N ARG A 106 -13.60 11.31 9.84
CA ARG A 106 -12.58 10.27 10.06
C ARG A 106 -13.17 8.87 9.92
N THR A 107 -14.33 8.62 10.55
CA THR A 107 -15.02 7.34 10.48
C THR A 107 -15.40 6.96 9.06
N ILE A 108 -15.89 7.91 8.27
CA ILE A 108 -16.23 7.70 6.85
C ILE A 108 -14.96 7.33 6.06
N LEU A 109 -13.90 8.11 6.21
CA LEU A 109 -12.64 7.92 5.49
C LEU A 109 -11.96 6.59 5.83
N GLN A 110 -11.94 6.20 7.10
CA GLN A 110 -11.38 4.91 7.54
C GLN A 110 -12.16 3.74 6.91
N ARG A 111 -13.48 3.80 6.90
CA ARG A 111 -14.31 2.78 6.28
C ARG A 111 -14.02 2.65 4.78
N VAL A 112 -13.79 3.76 4.11
CA VAL A 112 -13.41 3.77 2.69
C VAL A 112 -12.03 3.13 2.49
N GLY A 113 -11.06 3.47 3.33
CA GLY A 113 -9.72 2.87 3.30
C GLY A 113 -9.73 1.36 3.51
N ASP A 114 -10.48 0.88 4.52
CA ASP A 114 -10.61 -0.55 4.85
C ASP A 114 -11.20 -1.37 3.69
N ASN A 115 -11.95 -0.74 2.82
CA ASN A 115 -12.65 -1.38 1.69
C ASN A 115 -12.08 -1.01 0.33
N CYS A 116 -10.81 -0.59 0.26
CA CYS A 116 -10.19 -0.23 -1.00
C CYS A 116 -10.10 -1.43 -1.98
N PRO A 117 -10.03 -1.16 -3.31
CA PRO A 117 -10.03 -2.24 -4.32
C PRO A 117 -8.95 -3.31 -4.11
N VAL A 118 -7.73 -2.94 -3.72
CA VAL A 118 -6.68 -3.92 -3.47
C VAL A 118 -7.02 -4.79 -2.26
N ALA A 119 -7.49 -4.19 -1.15
CA ALA A 119 -7.91 -4.95 0.03
C ALA A 119 -9.00 -5.98 -0.32
N LYS A 120 -9.96 -5.61 -1.18
CA LYS A 120 -11.02 -6.51 -1.64
C LYS A 120 -10.56 -7.60 -2.61
N SER A 121 -9.36 -7.47 -3.16
CA SER A 121 -8.78 -8.42 -4.10
C SER A 121 -7.82 -9.42 -3.45
N LEU A 122 -7.51 -9.25 -2.17
CA LEU A 122 -6.62 -10.13 -1.43
C LEU A 122 -7.35 -11.40 -0.95
N SER A 123 -6.57 -12.46 -0.70
CA SER A 123 -7.11 -13.68 -0.10
C SER A 123 -7.74 -13.38 1.27
N PRO A 124 -8.89 -13.99 1.61
CA PRO A 124 -9.48 -13.84 2.94
C PRO A 124 -8.60 -14.44 4.06
N ASP A 125 -7.66 -15.31 3.72
CA ASP A 125 -6.71 -15.90 4.69
C ASP A 125 -5.55 -14.94 5.04
N LEU A 126 -5.39 -13.85 4.29
CA LEU A 126 -4.38 -12.85 4.54
C LEU A 126 -4.91 -11.85 5.57
N GLU A 127 -4.23 -11.75 6.71
CA GLU A 127 -4.57 -10.78 7.75
C GLU A 127 -4.09 -9.37 7.33
N VAL A 128 -4.98 -8.40 7.34
CA VAL A 128 -4.67 -7.01 7.05
C VAL A 128 -5.08 -6.15 8.24
N ASN A 129 -4.11 -5.45 8.84
CA ASN A 129 -4.33 -4.49 9.91
C ASN A 129 -4.01 -3.09 9.41
N ILE A 130 -4.97 -2.19 9.49
CA ILE A 130 -4.80 -0.79 9.09
C ILE A 130 -5.00 0.09 10.32
N GLU A 131 -3.99 0.87 10.65
CA GLU A 131 -4.01 1.85 11.74
C GLU A 131 -4.04 3.26 11.15
N TYR A 132 -4.91 4.10 11.69
CA TYR A 132 -5.11 5.47 11.25
C TYR A 132 -4.76 6.45 12.38
N ASN A 133 -3.58 7.05 12.28
CA ASN A 133 -3.09 8.00 13.29
C ASN A 133 -3.43 9.45 12.87
N TRP A 134 -4.58 9.91 13.30
CA TRP A 134 -5.01 11.29 13.15
C TRP A 134 -4.34 12.19 14.19
N ALA A 135 -4.07 13.42 13.82
CA ALA A 135 -3.65 14.42 14.80
C ALA A 135 -4.72 14.57 15.89
N PRO A 136 -4.33 14.83 17.15
CA PRO A 136 -5.29 15.14 18.20
C PRO A 136 -6.21 16.28 17.76
N SER A 137 -7.50 16.18 18.08
CA SER A 137 -8.43 17.28 17.85
C SER A 137 -7.92 18.52 18.62
N ALA A 138 -8.00 19.70 18.00
CA ALA A 138 -7.67 20.93 18.69
C ALA A 138 -8.58 21.07 19.95
N PRO A 139 -8.02 21.56 21.08
CA PRO A 139 -8.80 21.74 22.32
C PRO A 139 -9.94 22.74 22.15
#